data_1621f10287afe9356403d1a38bef856e
#
_entry.id   1621f10287afe9356403d1a38bef856e
#
_cell.length_a   1.000
_cell.length_b   1.000
_cell.length_c   1.000
_cell.angle_alpha   90.00
_cell.angle_beta   90.00
_cell.angle_gamma   90.00
#
_symmetry.space_group_name_H-M   'P 1'
#
loop_
_entity.id
_entity.type
_entity.pdbx_description
1 polymer ?
#
loop_
_entity_poly.entity_id
_entity_poly.type
_entity_poly.pdbx_seq_one_letter_code
_entity_poly.pdbx_strand_id
1 'polypeptide(L)'
;FKCTGTKAVFNVNGSVGEARIGVFVNGKLVKQGYIKNKKTNAVEVDLPEGESTVKLIKLSEAAQSVIAIDSFEVDGKPQPTEAAKHSIEFIGDSITCGYGVDDPLGKSFSIYNENAAKTYAYKAAQNFGADYSFVSVSGAGVISGYSGNGKINDALLVPNFYDKFCFTWSWFD
;
A
#
# COMPACT_ATOMS: atom_id res chain seq x y z
N PHE A 1 -4.55 -10.55 9.11
CA PHE A 1 -5.01 -11.45 10.16
C PHE A 1 -5.93 -12.53 9.59
N LYS A 2 -6.12 -13.61 10.36
CA LYS A 2 -7.17 -14.61 10.15
C LYS A 2 -8.32 -14.34 11.10
N CYS A 3 -9.52 -14.71 10.75
CA CYS A 3 -10.68 -14.64 11.65
C CYS A 3 -11.77 -15.61 11.22
N THR A 4 -12.60 -15.96 12.20
CA THR A 4 -13.95 -16.49 11.97
C THR A 4 -14.93 -15.37 12.24
N GLY A 5 -15.96 -15.24 11.43
CA GLY A 5 -16.94 -14.17 11.53
C GLY A 5 -17.58 -13.90 10.17
N THR A 6 -18.51 -13.00 10.13
CA THR A 6 -19.23 -12.63 8.90
C THR A 6 -18.85 -11.23 8.39
N LYS A 7 -18.16 -10.44 9.23
CA LYS A 7 -17.81 -9.06 8.93
C LYS A 7 -16.48 -8.65 9.56
N ALA A 8 -15.70 -7.86 8.81
CA ALA A 8 -14.53 -7.16 9.33
C ALA A 8 -14.59 -5.67 9.02
N VAL A 9 -14.11 -4.85 9.95
CA VAL A 9 -14.05 -3.39 9.83
C VAL A 9 -12.64 -2.93 10.15
N PHE A 10 -12.04 -2.12 9.30
CA PHE A 10 -10.81 -1.39 9.58
C PHE A 10 -11.13 0.08 9.82
N ASN A 11 -10.74 0.62 10.95
CA ASN A 11 -10.78 2.05 11.22
C ASN A 11 -9.45 2.66 10.79
N VAL A 12 -9.48 3.45 9.73
CA VAL A 12 -8.28 3.94 9.05
C VAL A 12 -8.31 5.46 8.96
N ASN A 13 -7.22 6.09 9.38
CA ASN A 13 -6.98 7.51 9.19
C ASN A 13 -6.05 7.77 8.03
N GLY A 14 -6.34 8.83 7.26
CA GLY A 14 -5.47 9.32 6.18
C GLY A 14 -4.73 10.60 6.59
N SER A 15 -3.54 10.80 6.05
CA SER A 15 -2.80 12.06 6.13
C SER A 15 -3.38 13.09 5.15
N VAL A 16 -2.59 14.06 4.73
CA VAL A 16 -2.98 15.01 3.67
C VAL A 16 -3.17 14.28 2.34
N GLY A 17 -4.17 14.67 1.56
CA GLY A 17 -4.47 14.03 0.28
C GLY A 17 -5.39 12.80 0.42
N GLU A 18 -5.33 11.93 -0.55
CA GLU A 18 -6.08 10.69 -0.60
C GLU A 18 -5.14 9.49 -0.76
N ALA A 19 -5.40 8.41 -0.06
CA ALA A 19 -4.73 7.13 -0.24
C ALA A 19 -5.68 6.11 -0.83
N ARG A 20 -5.27 5.43 -1.90
CA ARG A 20 -6.01 4.29 -2.43
C ARG A 20 -5.70 3.04 -1.60
N ILE A 21 -6.73 2.30 -1.25
CA ILE A 21 -6.62 1.04 -0.49
C ILE A 21 -7.36 -0.10 -1.18
N GLY A 22 -6.94 -1.33 -0.87
CA GLY A 22 -7.66 -2.55 -1.24
C GLY A 22 -7.78 -3.50 -0.06
N VAL A 23 -8.94 -4.13 0.11
CA VAL A 23 -9.14 -5.22 1.07
C VAL A 23 -9.23 -6.53 0.31
N PHE A 24 -8.42 -7.47 0.74
CA PHE A 24 -8.35 -8.82 0.19
C PHE A 24 -8.86 -9.82 1.22
N VAL A 25 -9.76 -10.69 0.79
CA VAL A 25 -10.27 -11.81 1.58
C VAL A 25 -9.88 -13.09 0.87
N ASN A 26 -9.17 -13.98 1.55
CA ASN A 26 -8.66 -15.23 1.01
C ASN A 26 -7.88 -15.03 -0.31
N GLY A 27 -7.05 -13.97 -0.36
CA GLY A 27 -6.25 -13.61 -1.52
C GLY A 27 -6.99 -12.90 -2.66
N LYS A 28 -8.30 -12.75 -2.58
CA LYS A 28 -9.11 -12.06 -3.60
C LYS A 28 -9.42 -10.63 -3.17
N LEU A 29 -9.24 -9.67 -4.07
CA LEU A 29 -9.64 -8.29 -3.87
C LEU A 29 -11.18 -8.20 -3.82
N VAL A 30 -11.73 -7.84 -2.66
CA VAL A 30 -13.18 -7.74 -2.45
C VAL A 30 -13.67 -6.29 -2.35
N LYS A 31 -12.80 -5.38 -1.95
CA LYS A 31 -13.14 -3.96 -1.83
C LYS A 31 -11.96 -3.09 -2.20
N GLN A 32 -12.23 -2.00 -2.89
CA GLN A 32 -11.31 -0.87 -3.08
C GLN A 32 -11.97 0.41 -2.58
N GLY A 33 -11.17 1.35 -2.14
CA GLY A 33 -11.65 2.64 -1.67
C GLY A 33 -10.53 3.66 -1.56
N TYR A 34 -10.92 4.85 -1.09
CA TYR A 34 -10.01 5.96 -0.89
C TYR A 34 -10.17 6.48 0.52
N ILE A 35 -9.06 6.53 1.24
CA ILE A 35 -8.97 7.11 2.57
C ILE A 35 -8.65 8.58 2.41
N LYS A 36 -9.59 9.42 2.85
CA LYS A 36 -9.49 10.87 2.71
C LYS A 36 -9.02 11.49 4.02
N ASN A 37 -8.24 12.51 3.83
CA ASN A 37 -7.79 13.56 4.73
C ASN A 37 -8.32 13.50 6.18
N LYS A 38 -7.43 13.21 7.12
CA LYS A 38 -7.56 13.41 8.59
C LYS A 38 -8.92 13.05 9.23
N LYS A 39 -9.63 12.10 8.65
CA LYS A 39 -10.88 11.54 9.20
C LYS A 39 -10.71 10.05 9.38
N THR A 40 -11.25 9.53 10.46
CA THR A 40 -11.42 8.08 10.60
C THR A 40 -12.41 7.59 9.56
N ASN A 41 -11.98 6.64 8.76
CA ASN A 41 -12.77 6.00 7.73
C ASN A 41 -12.99 4.54 8.15
N ALA A 42 -14.24 4.12 8.31
CA ALA A 42 -14.58 2.73 8.52
C ALA A 42 -14.60 1.99 7.17
N VAL A 43 -13.71 1.04 7.00
CA VAL A 43 -13.63 0.19 5.81
C VAL A 43 -14.17 -1.18 6.17
N GLU A 44 -15.43 -1.41 5.85
CA GLU A 44 -16.18 -2.61 6.17
C GLU A 44 -16.19 -3.59 5.01
N VAL A 45 -16.05 -4.88 5.27
CA VAL A 45 -16.16 -5.98 4.31
C VAL A 45 -16.92 -7.15 4.90
N ASP A 46 -17.75 -7.79 4.09
CA ASP A 46 -18.39 -9.05 4.42
C ASP A 46 -17.39 -10.21 4.22
N LEU A 47 -17.50 -11.20 5.08
CA LEU A 47 -16.66 -12.38 5.07
C LEU A 47 -17.51 -13.62 4.75
N PRO A 48 -16.97 -14.58 3.99
CA PRO A 48 -17.63 -15.87 3.79
C PRO A 48 -17.67 -16.67 5.10
N GLU A 49 -18.56 -17.64 5.17
CA GLU A 49 -18.61 -18.56 6.29
C GLU A 49 -17.28 -19.30 6.50
N GLY A 50 -16.93 -19.53 7.76
CA GLY A 50 -15.71 -20.23 8.16
C GLY A 50 -14.54 -19.28 8.45
N GLU A 51 -13.32 -19.84 8.35
CA GLU A 51 -12.10 -19.06 8.57
C GLU A 51 -11.72 -18.28 7.31
N SER A 52 -11.45 -16.99 7.47
CA SER A 52 -11.00 -16.09 6.42
C SER A 52 -9.66 -15.46 6.76
N THR A 53 -8.80 -15.29 5.76
CA THR A 53 -7.63 -14.42 5.85
C THR A 53 -7.99 -13.05 5.27
N VAL A 54 -7.84 -12.00 6.07
CA VAL A 54 -8.17 -10.63 5.68
C VAL A 54 -6.90 -9.79 5.65
N LYS A 55 -6.68 -9.08 4.54
CA LYS A 55 -5.53 -8.21 4.33
C LYS A 55 -5.99 -6.84 3.81
N LEU A 56 -5.59 -5.77 4.50
CA LEU A 56 -5.70 -4.41 4.00
C LEU A 56 -4.35 -4.01 3.38
N ILE A 57 -4.38 -3.51 2.16
CA ILE A 57 -3.18 -3.04 1.42
C ILE A 57 -3.42 -1.59 1.01
N LYS A 58 -2.44 -0.73 1.31
CA LYS A 58 -2.36 0.60 0.71
C LYS A 58 -1.82 0.45 -0.71
N LEU A 59 -2.57 0.90 -1.70
CA LEU A 59 -2.31 0.66 -3.13
C LEU A 59 -1.60 1.84 -3.82
N SER A 60 -1.63 3.04 -3.24
CA SER A 60 -0.94 4.23 -3.73
C SER A 60 0.33 4.52 -2.93
N GLU A 61 1.29 5.23 -3.52
CA GLU A 61 2.57 5.54 -2.88
C GLU A 61 2.46 6.50 -1.68
N ALA A 62 3.48 6.48 -0.81
CA ALA A 62 3.51 7.29 0.40
C ALA A 62 3.64 8.80 0.11
N ALA A 63 4.25 9.19 -1.02
CA ALA A 63 4.39 10.58 -1.43
C ALA A 63 3.03 11.30 -1.66
N GLN A 64 1.97 10.56 -1.95
CA GLN A 64 0.63 11.11 -2.15
C GLN A 64 -0.15 11.24 -0.85
N SER A 65 -0.07 10.23 0.00
CA SER A 65 -0.69 10.17 1.31
C SER A 65 -0.16 8.97 2.07
N VAL A 66 -0.21 9.02 3.40
CA VAL A 66 0.01 7.88 4.29
C VAL A 66 -1.29 7.54 5.02
N ILE A 67 -1.38 6.31 5.51
CA ILE A 67 -2.50 5.86 6.34
C ILE A 67 -2.01 5.33 7.66
N ALA A 68 -2.83 5.48 8.71
CA ALA A 68 -2.69 4.77 9.97
C ALA A 68 -3.94 3.89 10.19
N ILE A 69 -3.72 2.68 10.66
CA ILE A 69 -4.80 1.80 11.09
C ILE A 69 -4.95 1.99 12.59
N ASP A 70 -6.05 2.62 13.02
CA ASP A 70 -6.33 2.84 14.44
C ASP A 70 -6.77 1.56 15.13
N SER A 71 -7.64 0.81 14.46
CA SER A 71 -8.14 -0.47 14.95
C SER A 71 -8.69 -1.32 13.82
N PHE A 72 -8.85 -2.60 14.09
CA PHE A 72 -9.73 -3.46 13.29
C PHE A 72 -10.66 -4.23 14.22
N GLU A 73 -11.84 -4.52 13.71
CA GLU A 73 -12.90 -5.21 14.43
C GLU A 73 -13.43 -6.37 13.57
N VAL A 74 -13.77 -7.45 14.20
CA VAL A 74 -14.47 -8.58 13.59
C VAL A 74 -15.61 -9.00 14.51
N ASP A 75 -16.70 -9.45 13.95
CA ASP A 75 -17.84 -10.01 14.71
C ASP A 75 -17.59 -11.44 15.22
N GLY A 76 -16.37 -11.94 15.01
CA GLY A 76 -15.89 -13.23 15.48
C GLY A 76 -14.54 -13.14 16.18
N LYS A 77 -13.72 -14.17 16.06
CA LYS A 77 -12.43 -14.27 16.75
C LYS A 77 -11.26 -13.98 15.82
N PRO A 78 -10.49 -12.90 16.04
CA PRO A 78 -9.27 -12.62 15.27
C PRO A 78 -8.10 -13.48 15.75
N GLN A 79 -7.21 -13.83 14.82
CA GLN A 79 -5.96 -14.53 15.05
C GLN A 79 -4.84 -13.94 14.18
N PRO A 80 -3.58 -13.98 14.61
CA PRO A 80 -2.46 -13.60 13.77
C PRO A 80 -2.31 -14.58 12.59
N THR A 81 -1.76 -14.10 11.49
CA THR A 81 -1.23 -14.95 10.42
C THR A 81 0.18 -15.40 10.79
N GLU A 82 0.57 -16.57 10.32
CA GLU A 82 1.96 -16.99 10.41
C GLU A 82 2.83 -16.12 9.49
N ALA A 83 4.04 -15.79 9.94
CA ALA A 83 5.02 -15.13 9.10
C ALA A 83 5.44 -16.04 7.95
N ALA A 84 5.66 -15.48 6.78
CA ALA A 84 6.18 -16.23 5.66
C ALA A 84 7.63 -16.68 5.94
N LYS A 85 8.05 -17.80 5.34
CA LYS A 85 9.42 -18.30 5.46
C LYS A 85 10.47 -17.33 4.91
N HIS A 86 10.08 -16.52 3.95
CA HIS A 86 10.93 -15.53 3.29
C HIS A 86 10.26 -14.17 3.33
N SER A 87 11.05 -13.12 3.39
CA SER A 87 10.60 -11.75 3.16
C SER A 87 11.43 -11.12 2.05
N ILE A 88 10.80 -10.26 1.24
CA ILE A 88 11.44 -9.57 0.12
C ILE A 88 11.17 -8.08 0.29
N GLU A 89 12.23 -7.28 0.26
CA GLU A 89 12.12 -5.84 0.16
C GLU A 89 12.33 -5.40 -1.29
N PHE A 90 11.41 -4.58 -1.80
CA PHE A 90 11.48 -4.01 -3.13
C PHE A 90 11.77 -2.52 -3.02
N ILE A 91 12.95 -2.14 -3.49
CA ILE A 91 13.38 -0.73 -3.55
C ILE A 91 13.21 -0.26 -5.00
N GLY A 92 12.48 0.84 -5.20
CA GLY A 92 12.20 1.27 -6.57
C GLY A 92 11.54 2.63 -6.69
N ASP A 93 11.04 2.87 -7.88
CA ASP A 93 10.42 4.11 -8.32
C ASP A 93 8.93 3.91 -8.66
N SER A 94 8.41 4.70 -9.58
CA SER A 94 7.02 4.66 -10.06
C SER A 94 6.57 3.30 -10.58
N ILE A 95 7.48 2.50 -11.16
CA ILE A 95 7.15 1.16 -11.66
C ILE A 95 6.82 0.23 -10.49
N THR A 96 7.57 0.34 -9.41
CA THR A 96 7.33 -0.42 -8.17
C THR A 96 6.10 0.08 -7.42
N CYS A 97 5.84 1.40 -7.44
CA CYS A 97 4.60 1.97 -6.89
C CYS A 97 3.34 1.51 -7.65
N GLY A 98 3.48 1.19 -8.93
CA GLY A 98 2.34 0.85 -9.79
C GLY A 98 1.70 2.05 -10.47
N TYR A 99 2.51 3.08 -10.74
CA TYR A 99 2.10 4.29 -11.46
C TYR A 99 1.48 3.94 -12.82
N GLY A 100 0.25 4.39 -13.05
CA GLY A 100 -0.45 4.22 -14.33
C GLY A 100 -0.83 2.78 -14.69
N VAL A 101 -0.65 1.81 -13.77
CA VAL A 101 -0.91 0.38 -14.08
C VAL A 101 -2.39 0.09 -14.36
N ASP A 102 -3.28 0.93 -13.86
CA ASP A 102 -4.73 0.85 -14.11
C ASP A 102 -5.19 1.79 -15.25
N ASP A 103 -4.26 2.46 -15.91
CA ASP A 103 -4.55 3.33 -17.04
C ASP A 103 -3.96 2.79 -18.35
N PRO A 104 -4.76 2.22 -19.24
CA PRO A 104 -4.28 1.67 -20.50
C PRO A 104 -3.83 2.74 -21.52
N LEU A 105 -4.10 4.01 -21.28
CA LEU A 105 -3.91 5.08 -22.26
C LEU A 105 -2.79 6.08 -21.91
N GLY A 106 -2.01 5.79 -20.86
CA GLY A 106 -0.86 6.63 -20.48
C GLY A 106 -1.23 8.06 -20.11
N LYS A 107 -2.33 8.25 -19.38
CA LYS A 107 -2.74 9.54 -18.85
C LYS A 107 -1.80 10.05 -17.77
N SER A 108 -1.94 11.32 -17.42
CA SER A 108 -1.22 11.91 -16.29
C SER A 108 -1.46 11.15 -15.01
N PHE A 109 -0.48 11.18 -14.10
CA PHE A 109 -0.57 10.53 -12.79
C PHE A 109 -1.88 10.87 -12.06
N SER A 110 -2.43 9.84 -11.46
CA SER A 110 -3.54 9.95 -10.52
C SER A 110 -3.49 8.76 -9.56
N ILE A 111 -3.82 8.97 -8.29
CA ILE A 111 -4.00 7.87 -7.33
C ILE A 111 -5.05 6.84 -7.80
N TYR A 112 -5.92 7.24 -8.72
CA TYR A 112 -6.97 6.38 -9.27
C TYR A 112 -6.42 5.36 -10.27
N ASN A 113 -5.25 5.60 -10.87
CA ASN A 113 -4.60 4.71 -11.82
C ASN A 113 -3.31 4.06 -11.28
N GLU A 114 -2.96 4.34 -10.02
CA GLU A 114 -1.85 3.70 -9.32
C GLU A 114 -2.33 2.49 -8.52
N ASN A 115 -1.62 1.35 -8.62
CA ASN A 115 -2.01 0.13 -7.92
C ASN A 115 -0.82 -0.79 -7.63
N ALA A 116 -0.27 -0.69 -6.44
CA ALA A 116 0.86 -1.51 -6.00
C ALA A 116 0.58 -3.03 -6.06
N ALA A 117 -0.67 -3.47 -5.86
CA ALA A 117 -1.04 -4.89 -5.93
C ALA A 117 -1.04 -5.46 -7.35
N LYS A 118 -0.86 -4.65 -8.39
CA LYS A 118 -0.74 -5.10 -9.78
C LYS A 118 0.69 -5.08 -10.31
N THR A 119 1.66 -4.63 -9.51
CA THR A 119 3.06 -4.50 -9.90
C THR A 119 3.77 -5.85 -9.98
N TYR A 120 4.93 -5.85 -10.63
CA TYR A 120 5.84 -6.99 -10.67
C TYR A 120 6.27 -7.41 -9.26
N ALA A 121 6.51 -6.43 -8.39
CA ALA A 121 6.98 -6.65 -7.03
C ALA A 121 5.94 -7.42 -6.19
N TYR A 122 4.69 -6.99 -6.21
CA TYR A 122 3.61 -7.69 -5.52
C TYR A 122 3.43 -9.12 -6.08
N LYS A 123 3.40 -9.27 -7.41
CA LYS A 123 3.26 -10.58 -8.06
C LYS A 123 4.40 -11.51 -7.73
N ALA A 124 5.65 -11.01 -7.71
CA ALA A 124 6.82 -11.80 -7.33
C ALA A 124 6.70 -12.29 -5.87
N ALA A 125 6.39 -11.38 -4.92
CA ALA A 125 6.17 -11.77 -3.53
C ALA A 125 5.10 -12.84 -3.37
N GLN A 126 3.97 -12.71 -4.07
CA GLN A 126 2.90 -13.71 -4.05
C GLN A 126 3.36 -15.06 -4.63
N ASN A 127 4.10 -15.05 -5.74
CA ASN A 127 4.60 -16.28 -6.37
C ASN A 127 5.60 -17.03 -5.48
N PHE A 128 6.40 -16.31 -4.69
CA PHE A 128 7.33 -16.90 -3.74
C PHE A 128 6.70 -17.22 -2.37
N GLY A 129 5.43 -16.86 -2.15
CA GLY A 129 4.79 -16.99 -0.85
C GLY A 129 5.55 -16.22 0.24
N ALA A 130 6.11 -15.05 -0.11
CA ALA A 130 6.94 -14.25 0.75
C ALA A 130 6.17 -13.09 1.38
N ASP A 131 6.56 -12.71 2.60
CA ASP A 131 6.25 -11.39 3.13
C ASP A 131 7.02 -10.33 2.34
N TYR A 132 6.52 -9.10 2.31
CA TYR A 132 7.12 -8.06 1.46
C TYR A 132 7.01 -6.67 2.07
N SER A 133 7.98 -5.81 1.73
CA SER A 133 7.93 -4.37 1.93
C SER A 133 8.28 -3.64 0.63
N PHE A 134 7.71 -2.47 0.43
CA PHE A 134 8.01 -1.61 -0.70
C PHE A 134 8.57 -0.28 -0.21
N VAL A 135 9.81 -0.01 -0.56
CA VAL A 135 10.46 1.29 -0.38
C VAL A 135 10.55 1.95 -1.75
N SER A 136 9.46 2.57 -2.17
CA SER A 136 9.33 3.11 -3.52
C SER A 136 8.59 4.44 -3.54
N VAL A 137 9.11 5.36 -4.34
CA VAL A 137 8.54 6.68 -4.56
C VAL A 137 8.73 7.04 -6.03
N SER A 138 7.67 7.52 -6.68
CA SER A 138 7.72 7.93 -8.09
C SER A 138 8.76 9.03 -8.31
N GLY A 139 9.63 8.81 -9.29
CA GLY A 139 10.71 9.72 -9.62
C GLY A 139 11.95 9.59 -8.75
N ALA A 140 11.95 8.71 -7.72
CA ALA A 140 13.13 8.52 -6.88
C ALA A 140 14.22 7.71 -7.59
N GLY A 141 15.45 7.97 -7.22
CA GLY A 141 16.63 7.23 -7.70
C GLY A 141 17.71 7.12 -6.64
N VAL A 142 18.71 6.25 -6.86
CA VAL A 142 19.80 6.06 -5.89
C VAL A 142 20.84 7.18 -5.99
N ILE A 143 21.18 7.61 -7.23
CA ILE A 143 22.19 8.63 -7.52
C ILE A 143 21.54 9.92 -8.00
N SER A 144 20.43 9.81 -8.73
CA SER A 144 19.67 10.95 -9.23
C SER A 144 18.19 10.57 -9.30
N GLY A 145 17.32 11.41 -8.78
CA GLY A 145 15.91 11.35 -9.05
C GLY A 145 15.59 11.77 -10.49
N TYR A 146 14.35 11.60 -10.90
CA TYR A 146 13.87 12.01 -12.22
C TYR A 146 14.14 13.50 -12.47
N SER A 147 14.62 13.80 -13.67
CA SER A 147 14.93 15.15 -14.11
C SER A 147 14.58 15.28 -15.59
N GLY A 148 13.64 16.18 -15.90
CA GLY A 148 13.21 16.45 -17.28
C GLY A 148 14.26 17.14 -18.15
N ASN A 149 15.39 17.59 -17.58
CA ASN A 149 16.45 18.33 -18.28
C ASN A 149 17.78 17.56 -18.36
N GLY A 150 17.80 16.28 -17.94
CA GLY A 150 19.00 15.44 -17.97
C GLY A 150 20.08 15.79 -16.93
N LYS A 151 19.83 16.73 -16.02
CA LYS A 151 20.77 17.07 -14.94
C LYS A 151 20.51 16.19 -13.72
N ILE A 152 21.53 16.03 -12.88
CA ILE A 152 21.37 15.33 -11.59
C ILE A 152 20.35 16.07 -10.74
N ASN A 153 19.40 15.31 -10.20
CA ASN A 153 18.41 15.76 -9.23
C ASN A 153 18.65 15.00 -7.91
N ASP A 154 19.22 15.68 -6.94
CA ASP A 154 19.54 15.14 -5.61
C ASP A 154 18.43 15.34 -4.58
N ALA A 155 17.34 16.02 -4.95
CA ALA A 155 16.23 16.28 -4.05
C ALA A 155 15.39 15.03 -3.72
N LEU A 156 15.41 14.02 -4.59
CA LEU A 156 14.57 12.83 -4.45
C LEU A 156 15.42 11.55 -4.57
N LEU A 157 16.26 11.33 -3.57
CA LEU A 157 17.14 10.16 -3.52
C LEU A 157 16.63 9.14 -2.51
N VAL A 158 16.63 7.87 -2.89
CA VAL A 158 16.27 6.74 -2.02
C VAL A 158 17.05 6.77 -0.69
N PRO A 159 18.37 7.01 -0.64
CA PRO A 159 19.11 7.10 0.61
C PRO A 159 18.58 8.13 1.61
N ASN A 160 17.86 9.15 1.13
CA ASN A 160 17.34 10.22 2.00
C ASN A 160 16.07 9.80 2.78
N PHE A 161 15.42 8.71 2.38
CA PHE A 161 14.17 8.25 3.02
C PHE A 161 14.12 6.74 3.29
N TYR A 162 15.13 5.99 2.87
CA TYR A 162 15.16 4.53 3.01
C TYR A 162 15.05 4.06 4.46
N ASP A 163 15.75 4.72 5.37
CA ASP A 163 15.78 4.41 6.81
C ASP A 163 14.63 5.03 7.59
N LYS A 164 13.71 5.70 6.88
CA LYS A 164 12.63 6.44 7.51
C LYS A 164 11.35 5.61 7.54
N PHE A 165 10.55 5.80 8.60
CA PHE A 165 9.30 5.05 8.78
C PHE A 165 8.26 5.35 7.69
N CYS A 166 8.22 6.59 7.19
CA CYS A 166 7.40 6.99 6.04
C CYS A 166 8.08 8.11 5.27
N PHE A 167 7.65 8.35 4.04
CA PHE A 167 8.22 9.39 3.18
C PHE A 167 7.96 10.81 3.72
N THR A 168 6.83 11.03 4.35
CA THR A 168 6.48 12.34 4.94
C THR A 168 6.35 12.20 6.46
N TRP A 169 7.23 12.85 7.21
CA TRP A 169 7.36 12.74 8.66
C TRP A 169 6.30 13.46 9.47
N SER A 170 5.69 14.49 8.91
CA SER A 170 4.89 15.47 9.62
C SER A 170 3.62 14.95 10.30
N TRP A 171 3.38 13.65 10.26
CA TRP A 171 2.17 13.08 10.85
C TRP A 171 2.43 12.16 12.06
N PHE A 172 3.66 11.71 12.23
CA PHE A 172 4.05 10.81 13.33
C PHE A 172 5.04 11.44 14.32
N ASP A 173 5.42 12.70 14.13
CA ASP A 173 6.25 13.48 15.07
C ASP A 173 5.41 14.09 16.21
#